data_cf1cc302cba06ffea42a9b2eac105a40
#
_entry.id   cf1cc302cba06ffea42a9b2eac105a40
#
_cell.length_a   1.000
_cell.length_b   1.000
_cell.length_c   1.000
_cell.angle_alpha   90.00
_cell.angle_beta   90.00
_cell.angle_gamma   90.00
#
_symmetry.space_group_name_H-M   'P 1'
#
loop_
_entity.id
_entity.type
_entity.pdbx_description
1 polymer ?
#
loop_
_entity_poly.entity_id
_entity_poly.type
_entity_poly.pdbx_seq_one_letter_code
_entity_poly.pdbx_strand_id
1 'polypeptide(L)'
;DRAFLRGKKIEKISILAPKLTGGIELILFPLLFPLACLHALLILIWFRPHVIFAKGGYVSVPVALVGWILRRPIILHESDSIMGRANRFLLRFSRHLCIGAPQKEVTNEAIMTSTKIEITATGNPIRKELLTGSDDGGRRVTGFSGKKPIILIWGGSQGAQTLNEAVWGSLEQLLDLGDVIHLTGRGKQKKNITHARYFQQDVLYKELPNILAFADVIVSRAGAGSIAELAALGKATVLVPLPVKVQKHQQENAHFLEIANAVVVLDQDSLQETLTPAIREILRSDTNRQELGSRLHTFAVPDAAERIANILLETARR
;
A
#
# COMPACT_ATOMS: atom_id res chain seq x y z
N ASP A 1 5.43 7.48 -10.78
CA ASP A 1 4.12 8.11 -10.63
C ASP A 1 3.80 9.20 -11.64
N ARG A 2 4.80 9.73 -12.40
CA ARG A 2 4.53 10.65 -13.52
C ARG A 2 3.62 10.02 -14.57
N ALA A 3 3.74 8.72 -14.83
CA ALA A 3 2.92 8.01 -15.81
C ALA A 3 1.44 7.88 -15.36
N PHE A 4 1.20 7.71 -14.06
CA PHE A 4 -0.15 7.61 -13.49
C PHE A 4 -0.90 8.96 -13.52
N LEU A 5 -0.17 10.08 -13.40
CA LEU A 5 -0.74 11.42 -13.41
C LEU A 5 -0.93 11.99 -14.83
N ARG A 6 -0.38 11.34 -15.87
CA ARG A 6 -0.59 11.73 -17.26
C ARG A 6 -2.08 11.60 -17.61
N GLY A 7 -2.68 12.70 -18.06
CA GLY A 7 -4.11 12.77 -18.45
C GLY A 7 -5.08 13.12 -17.32
N LYS A 8 -4.64 13.24 -16.06
CA LYS A 8 -5.47 13.78 -14.98
C LYS A 8 -5.23 15.30 -14.89
N LYS A 9 -6.29 16.09 -14.74
CA LYS A 9 -6.24 17.54 -14.51
C LYS A 9 -5.77 17.86 -13.08
N ILE A 10 -4.57 17.41 -12.72
CA ILE A 10 -3.97 17.63 -11.41
C ILE A 10 -2.68 18.42 -11.62
N GLU A 11 -2.61 19.61 -11.04
CA GLU A 11 -1.37 20.39 -11.01
C GLU A 11 -0.32 19.68 -10.16
N LYS A 12 0.87 19.55 -10.70
CA LYS A 12 2.00 18.89 -10.06
C LYS A 12 3.15 19.86 -9.91
N ILE A 13 3.49 20.17 -8.68
CA ILE A 13 4.66 20.96 -8.31
C ILE A 13 5.65 20.06 -7.60
N SER A 14 6.89 20.04 -8.09
CA SER A 14 7.98 19.30 -7.42
C SER A 14 8.62 20.21 -6.39
N ILE A 15 8.84 19.67 -5.18
CA ILE A 15 9.49 20.40 -4.09
C ILE A 15 10.86 19.81 -3.78
N LEU A 16 11.82 20.66 -3.42
CA LEU A 16 13.06 20.23 -2.81
C LEU A 16 12.77 19.62 -1.43
N ALA A 17 13.22 18.41 -1.17
CA ALA A 17 12.98 17.74 0.11
C ALA A 17 14.19 16.88 0.49
N PRO A 18 15.07 17.37 1.37
CA PRO A 18 16.24 16.62 1.82
C PRO A 18 15.80 15.45 2.72
N LYS A 19 16.47 14.31 2.55
CA LYS A 19 16.25 13.12 3.38
C LYS A 19 17.17 13.13 4.60
N LEU A 20 16.70 12.64 5.73
CA LEU A 20 17.48 12.35 6.93
C LEU A 20 17.94 10.87 6.95
N THR A 21 18.55 10.40 5.85
CA THR A 21 18.90 8.98 5.69
C THR A 21 20.39 8.66 5.90
N GLY A 22 21.22 9.67 6.19
CA GLY A 22 22.67 9.51 6.42
C GLY A 22 23.53 9.98 5.24
N GLY A 23 24.87 9.89 5.40
CA GLY A 23 25.83 10.35 4.40
C GLY A 23 25.83 11.86 4.21
N ILE A 24 26.21 12.31 3.01
CA ILE A 24 26.34 13.74 2.67
C ILE A 24 25.03 14.51 2.81
N GLU A 25 23.88 13.85 2.63
CA GLU A 25 22.56 14.46 2.79
C GLU A 25 22.31 14.94 4.22
N LEU A 26 22.81 14.22 5.22
CA LEU A 26 22.68 14.61 6.63
C LEU A 26 23.53 15.84 6.94
N ILE A 27 24.75 15.93 6.38
CA ILE A 27 25.66 17.09 6.55
C ILE A 27 25.06 18.33 5.89
N LEU A 28 24.44 18.19 4.73
CA LEU A 28 23.82 19.28 3.99
C LEU A 28 22.41 19.63 4.47
N PHE A 29 21.81 18.81 5.34
CA PHE A 29 20.45 19.01 5.82
C PHE A 29 20.18 20.38 6.43
N PRO A 30 21.08 20.96 7.30
CA PRO A 30 20.86 22.29 7.87
C PRO A 30 20.76 23.41 6.83
N LEU A 31 21.39 23.24 5.66
CA LEU A 31 21.30 24.17 4.53
C LEU A 31 20.11 23.87 3.61
N LEU A 32 19.89 22.60 3.28
CA LEU A 32 18.86 22.19 2.33
C LEU A 32 17.44 22.27 2.91
N PHE A 33 17.28 22.06 4.21
CA PHE A 33 15.94 22.11 4.82
C PHE A 33 15.35 23.53 4.86
N PRO A 34 16.07 24.60 5.24
CA PRO A 34 15.58 25.98 5.08
C PRO A 34 15.26 26.34 3.63
N LEU A 35 16.07 25.90 2.66
CA LEU A 35 15.78 26.10 1.24
C LEU A 35 14.50 25.37 0.79
N ALA A 36 14.26 24.16 1.31
CA ALA A 36 13.02 23.44 1.10
C ALA A 36 11.81 24.18 1.69
N CYS A 37 11.96 24.74 2.88
CA CYS A 37 10.93 25.58 3.52
C CYS A 37 10.68 26.87 2.72
N LEU A 38 11.72 27.55 2.24
CA LEU A 38 11.58 28.72 1.38
C LEU A 38 10.85 28.37 0.06
N HIS A 39 11.21 27.27 -0.57
CA HIS A 39 10.54 26.80 -1.76
C HIS A 39 9.06 26.48 -1.48
N ALA A 40 8.76 25.79 -0.36
CA ALA A 40 7.40 25.55 0.09
C ALA A 40 6.62 26.86 0.34
N LEU A 41 7.27 27.87 0.93
CA LEU A 41 6.67 29.17 1.20
C LEU A 41 6.22 29.85 -0.10
N LEU A 42 7.09 29.91 -1.10
CA LEU A 42 6.79 30.50 -2.40
C LEU A 42 5.60 29.80 -3.07
N ILE A 43 5.58 28.45 -3.03
CA ILE A 43 4.47 27.67 -3.56
C ILE A 43 3.17 27.96 -2.81
N LEU A 44 3.19 27.96 -1.48
CA LEU A 44 1.98 28.17 -0.67
C LEU A 44 1.44 29.59 -0.75
N ILE A 45 2.29 30.61 -0.91
CA ILE A 45 1.87 31.99 -1.16
C ILE A 45 1.20 32.13 -2.53
N TRP A 46 1.78 31.48 -3.55
CA TRP A 46 1.22 31.49 -4.91
C TRP A 46 -0.09 30.70 -4.98
N PHE A 47 -0.10 29.47 -4.46
CA PHE A 47 -1.24 28.54 -4.57
C PHE A 47 -2.39 28.87 -3.60
N ARG A 48 -2.08 29.48 -2.44
CA ARG A 48 -3.03 29.87 -1.37
C ARG A 48 -4.03 28.76 -0.98
N PRO A 49 -3.56 27.57 -0.58
CA PRO A 49 -4.47 26.49 -0.23
C PRO A 49 -5.31 26.83 1.01
N HIS A 50 -6.55 26.35 1.08
CA HIS A 50 -7.40 26.47 2.26
C HIS A 50 -7.04 25.42 3.33
N VAL A 51 -6.55 24.25 2.91
CA VAL A 51 -6.17 23.13 3.75
C VAL A 51 -4.97 22.41 3.14
N ILE A 52 -4.10 21.84 3.99
CA ILE A 52 -2.96 21.03 3.59
C ILE A 52 -3.21 19.59 4.01
N PHE A 53 -3.20 18.67 3.05
CA PHE A 53 -3.28 17.24 3.29
C PHE A 53 -1.91 16.59 3.15
N ALA A 54 -1.41 15.98 4.22
CA ALA A 54 -0.10 15.34 4.24
C ALA A 54 -0.23 13.83 4.54
N LYS A 55 0.25 12.99 3.63
CA LYS A 55 0.28 11.53 3.77
C LYS A 55 1.56 11.01 4.46
N GLY A 56 2.32 11.88 5.09
CA GLY A 56 3.60 11.51 5.69
C GLY A 56 4.77 11.51 4.70
N GLY A 57 5.88 10.95 5.16
CA GLY A 57 7.15 11.02 4.44
C GLY A 57 7.86 12.36 4.61
N TYR A 58 9.19 12.35 4.38
CA TYR A 58 10.05 13.54 4.62
C TYR A 58 9.66 14.75 3.74
N VAL A 59 9.08 14.51 2.57
CA VAL A 59 8.64 15.55 1.61
C VAL A 59 7.51 16.40 2.18
N SER A 60 6.65 15.84 3.02
CA SER A 60 5.52 16.57 3.60
C SER A 60 5.94 17.55 4.69
N VAL A 61 7.11 17.35 5.33
CA VAL A 61 7.54 18.14 6.49
C VAL A 61 7.70 19.64 6.18
N PRO A 62 8.48 20.07 5.17
CA PRO A 62 8.64 21.50 4.90
C PRO A 62 7.31 22.15 4.48
N VAL A 63 6.46 21.46 3.71
CA VAL A 63 5.15 21.99 3.28
C VAL A 63 4.21 22.19 4.47
N ALA A 64 4.14 21.19 5.37
CA ALA A 64 3.26 21.26 6.52
C ALA A 64 3.73 22.30 7.53
N LEU A 65 5.04 22.41 7.82
CA LEU A 65 5.58 23.43 8.71
C LEU A 65 5.31 24.85 8.22
N VAL A 66 5.58 25.11 6.95
CA VAL A 66 5.31 26.44 6.36
C VAL A 66 3.80 26.70 6.31
N GLY A 67 2.99 25.70 6.03
CA GLY A 67 1.55 25.82 6.10
C GLY A 67 1.05 26.21 7.49
N TRP A 68 1.61 25.59 8.54
CA TRP A 68 1.32 25.97 9.91
C TRP A 68 1.71 27.44 10.23
N ILE A 69 2.89 27.89 9.79
CA ILE A 69 3.33 29.29 9.92
C ILE A 69 2.34 30.23 9.21
N LEU A 70 1.84 29.84 8.02
CA LEU A 70 0.84 30.58 7.27
C LEU A 70 -0.61 30.38 7.80
N ARG A 71 -0.76 29.75 8.98
CA ARG A 71 -2.04 29.45 9.63
C ARG A 71 -3.01 28.65 8.74
N ARG A 72 -2.47 27.78 7.88
CA ARG A 72 -3.28 26.84 7.10
C ARG A 72 -3.52 25.58 7.90
N PRO A 73 -4.76 25.10 8.05
CA PRO A 73 -5.03 23.86 8.75
C PRO A 73 -4.37 22.67 8.05
N ILE A 74 -3.77 21.78 8.86
CA ILE A 74 -3.05 20.60 8.38
C ILE A 74 -3.85 19.37 8.81
N ILE A 75 -4.11 18.50 7.85
CA ILE A 75 -4.69 17.18 8.06
C ILE A 75 -3.64 16.15 7.68
N LEU A 76 -3.35 15.26 8.62
CA LEU A 76 -2.45 14.14 8.39
C LEU A 76 -3.25 12.89 8.02
N HIS A 77 -2.64 12.04 7.21
CA HIS A 77 -3.09 10.68 6.99
C HIS A 77 -1.95 9.72 7.28
N GLU A 78 -2.19 8.76 8.18
CA GLU A 78 -1.28 7.66 8.43
C GLU A 78 -1.84 6.39 7.81
N SER A 79 -1.09 5.81 6.89
CA SER A 79 -1.53 4.64 6.14
C SER A 79 -1.20 3.33 6.83
N ASP A 80 -0.06 3.28 7.52
CA ASP A 80 0.48 2.07 8.14
C ASP A 80 -0.03 1.89 9.59
N SER A 81 0.10 0.69 10.13
CA SER A 81 -0.27 0.37 11.52
C SER A 81 0.63 1.02 12.57
N ILE A 82 1.83 1.46 12.17
CA ILE A 82 2.74 2.25 13.00
C ILE A 82 2.92 3.62 12.38
N MET A 83 2.79 4.66 13.20
CA MET A 83 2.98 6.03 12.74
C MET A 83 4.43 6.32 12.32
N GLY A 84 4.58 6.82 11.09
CA GLY A 84 5.86 7.23 10.53
C GLY A 84 6.48 8.43 11.26
N ARG A 85 7.82 8.55 11.26
CA ARG A 85 8.55 9.62 11.95
C ARG A 85 8.09 11.02 11.54
N ALA A 86 7.80 11.23 10.26
CA ALA A 86 7.34 12.52 9.74
C ALA A 86 5.95 12.87 10.31
N ASN A 87 5.00 11.94 10.28
CA ASN A 87 3.67 12.15 10.85
C ASN A 87 3.73 12.37 12.35
N ARG A 88 4.54 11.61 13.10
CA ARG A 88 4.75 11.77 14.53
C ARG A 88 5.30 13.18 14.87
N PHE A 89 6.23 13.69 14.05
CA PHE A 89 6.72 15.06 14.20
C PHE A 89 5.65 16.11 13.89
N LEU A 90 4.88 15.91 12.78
CA LEU A 90 3.88 16.86 12.31
C LEU A 90 2.59 16.87 13.14
N LEU A 91 2.36 15.83 13.95
CA LEU A 91 1.15 15.68 14.74
C LEU A 91 0.84 16.94 15.58
N ARG A 92 1.88 17.53 16.20
CA ARG A 92 1.78 18.73 17.05
C ARG A 92 1.35 20.01 16.32
N PHE A 93 1.47 20.02 15.00
CA PHE A 93 1.11 21.15 14.12
C PHE A 93 -0.19 20.92 13.38
N SER A 94 -0.81 19.77 13.58
CA SER A 94 -1.93 19.31 12.79
C SER A 94 -3.24 19.47 13.55
N ARG A 95 -4.33 19.66 12.81
CA ARG A 95 -5.68 19.80 13.34
C ARG A 95 -6.40 18.45 13.40
N HIS A 96 -6.12 17.58 12.43
CA HIS A 96 -6.81 16.30 12.28
C HIS A 96 -5.83 15.21 11.84
N LEU A 97 -6.02 13.99 12.37
CA LEU A 97 -5.31 12.78 11.95
C LEU A 97 -6.32 11.75 11.43
N CYS A 98 -6.19 11.43 10.14
CA CYS A 98 -6.90 10.34 9.49
C CYS A 98 -6.06 9.06 9.62
N ILE A 99 -6.64 7.96 10.09
CA ILE A 99 -5.96 6.68 10.29
C ILE A 99 -6.43 5.70 9.23
N GLY A 100 -5.48 5.16 8.48
CA GLY A 100 -5.72 4.20 7.40
C GLY A 100 -5.84 2.75 7.87
N ALA A 101 -5.05 2.36 8.86
CA ALA A 101 -5.05 1.03 9.45
C ALA A 101 -5.38 1.11 10.94
N PRO A 102 -5.99 0.07 11.54
CA PRO A 102 -6.15 0.02 12.98
C PRO A 102 -4.79 0.11 13.68
N GLN A 103 -4.61 1.11 14.53
CA GLN A 103 -3.34 1.36 15.20
C GLN A 103 -3.42 1.08 16.69
N LYS A 104 -2.57 0.21 17.20
CA LYS A 104 -2.36 0.04 18.65
C LYS A 104 -1.76 1.31 19.29
N GLU A 105 -0.91 2.03 18.57
CA GLU A 105 -0.16 3.17 19.11
C GLU A 105 -0.98 4.47 19.17
N VAL A 106 -1.98 4.64 18.31
CA VAL A 106 -2.81 5.87 18.32
C VAL A 106 -3.83 5.85 19.45
N THR A 107 -4.15 4.66 19.97
CA THR A 107 -4.89 4.50 21.21
C THR A 107 -4.05 4.73 22.47
N ASN A 108 -2.73 5.01 22.33
CA ASN A 108 -1.90 5.37 23.47
C ASN A 108 -2.36 6.71 24.04
N GLU A 109 -2.86 6.68 25.27
CA GLU A 109 -3.34 7.85 26.04
C GLU A 109 -2.37 9.03 25.99
N ALA A 110 -1.07 8.81 25.89
CA ALA A 110 -0.05 9.85 25.79
C ALA A 110 -0.15 10.71 24.52
N ILE A 111 -0.64 10.18 23.40
CA ILE A 111 -0.87 10.96 22.18
C ILE A 111 -2.22 11.68 22.27
N MET A 112 -3.24 11.03 22.85
CA MET A 112 -4.58 11.58 23.03
C MET A 112 -4.60 12.70 24.08
N THR A 113 -3.77 12.64 25.12
CA THR A 113 -3.77 13.62 26.22
C THR A 113 -2.90 14.86 25.96
N SER A 114 -1.91 14.79 25.04
CA SER A 114 -0.99 15.90 24.78
C SER A 114 -1.38 16.83 23.62
N THR A 115 -2.38 16.47 22.81
CA THR A 115 -2.75 17.26 21.63
C THR A 115 -4.26 17.38 21.49
N LYS A 116 -4.74 18.60 21.21
CA LYS A 116 -6.15 18.89 20.84
C LYS A 116 -6.43 18.49 19.40
N ILE A 117 -5.93 17.32 18.96
CA ILE A 117 -6.08 16.83 17.58
C ILE A 117 -7.30 15.93 17.47
N GLU A 118 -8.11 16.15 16.45
CA GLU A 118 -9.22 15.25 16.11
C GLU A 118 -8.65 14.01 15.40
N ILE A 119 -9.06 12.80 15.80
CA ILE A 119 -8.59 11.54 15.21
C ILE A 119 -9.79 10.77 14.64
N THR A 120 -9.68 10.35 13.39
CA THR A 120 -10.74 9.58 12.71
C THR A 120 -10.15 8.37 11.98
N ALA A 121 -10.72 7.19 12.21
CA ALA A 121 -10.44 5.99 11.43
C ALA A 121 -11.13 6.10 10.06
N THR A 122 -10.39 6.53 9.06
CA THR A 122 -10.89 6.75 7.69
C THR A 122 -10.67 5.57 6.77
N GLY A 123 -9.76 4.67 7.11
CA GLY A 123 -9.26 3.67 6.17
C GLY A 123 -8.24 4.24 5.19
N ASN A 124 -7.65 3.36 4.39
CA ASN A 124 -6.75 3.74 3.30
C ASN A 124 -7.52 3.89 1.99
N PRO A 125 -7.36 4.99 1.25
CA PRO A 125 -7.96 5.15 -0.08
C PRO A 125 -7.52 4.04 -1.04
N ILE A 126 -8.47 3.42 -1.70
CA ILE A 126 -8.27 2.39 -2.71
C ILE A 126 -8.62 2.89 -4.11
N ARG A 127 -8.13 2.21 -5.12
CA ARG A 127 -8.55 2.42 -6.49
C ARG A 127 -9.87 1.70 -6.73
N LYS A 128 -11.00 2.43 -6.82
CA LYS A 128 -12.33 1.84 -6.99
C LYS A 128 -12.43 0.97 -8.26
N GLU A 129 -11.65 1.29 -9.28
CA GLU A 129 -11.56 0.54 -10.52
C GLU A 129 -11.12 -0.91 -10.31
N LEU A 130 -10.38 -1.20 -9.22
CA LEU A 130 -9.98 -2.58 -8.91
C LEU A 130 -11.14 -3.51 -8.54
N LEU A 131 -12.26 -2.93 -8.11
CA LEU A 131 -13.46 -3.67 -7.73
C LEU A 131 -14.39 -3.99 -8.92
N THR A 132 -14.07 -3.49 -10.13
CA THR A 132 -14.92 -3.64 -11.32
C THR A 132 -14.47 -4.77 -12.25
N GLY A 133 -13.49 -5.57 -11.84
CA GLY A 133 -12.97 -6.69 -12.60
C GLY A 133 -13.93 -7.88 -12.67
N SER A 134 -13.66 -8.77 -13.62
CA SER A 134 -14.43 -10.02 -13.81
C SER A 134 -13.52 -11.19 -14.12
N ASP A 135 -13.97 -12.40 -13.76
CA ASP A 135 -13.28 -13.65 -14.07
C ASP A 135 -13.12 -13.84 -15.59
N ASP A 136 -14.16 -13.51 -16.38
CA ASP A 136 -14.10 -13.60 -17.83
C ASP A 136 -13.05 -12.62 -18.43
N GLY A 137 -12.89 -11.45 -17.81
CA GLY A 137 -11.82 -10.52 -18.15
C GLY A 137 -10.44 -11.13 -17.88
N GLY A 138 -10.28 -11.79 -16.74
CA GLY A 138 -9.03 -12.48 -16.36
C GLY A 138 -8.71 -13.64 -17.31
N ARG A 139 -9.71 -14.45 -17.68
CA ARG A 139 -9.57 -15.52 -18.68
C ARG A 139 -9.09 -14.97 -20.04
N ARG A 140 -9.68 -13.87 -20.52
CA ARG A 140 -9.26 -13.25 -21.79
C ARG A 140 -7.83 -12.72 -21.75
N VAL A 141 -7.40 -12.16 -20.63
CA VAL A 141 -6.04 -11.60 -20.48
C VAL A 141 -4.99 -12.70 -20.41
N THR A 142 -5.26 -13.77 -19.67
CA THR A 142 -4.26 -14.83 -19.40
C THR A 142 -4.32 -15.99 -20.38
N GLY A 143 -5.47 -16.21 -21.01
CA GLY A 143 -5.76 -17.41 -21.79
C GLY A 143 -6.08 -18.64 -20.93
N PHE A 144 -6.15 -18.52 -19.61
CA PHE A 144 -6.45 -19.64 -18.72
C PHE A 144 -7.93 -20.01 -18.73
N SER A 145 -8.22 -21.31 -18.63
CA SER A 145 -9.61 -21.81 -18.66
C SER A 145 -10.37 -21.55 -17.35
N GLY A 146 -9.66 -21.35 -16.23
CA GLY A 146 -10.23 -21.28 -14.88
C GLY A 146 -10.79 -22.61 -14.35
N LYS A 147 -10.40 -23.73 -14.95
CA LYS A 147 -10.73 -25.08 -14.44
C LYS A 147 -9.86 -25.48 -13.26
N LYS A 148 -8.73 -24.82 -13.10
CA LYS A 148 -7.80 -24.97 -11.96
C LYS A 148 -7.80 -23.71 -11.13
N PRO A 149 -7.43 -23.79 -9.84
CA PRO A 149 -7.23 -22.60 -9.02
C PRO A 149 -6.23 -21.61 -9.65
N ILE A 150 -6.48 -20.33 -9.49
CA ILE A 150 -5.63 -19.25 -10.01
C ILE A 150 -4.81 -18.66 -8.87
N ILE A 151 -3.50 -18.81 -8.97
CA ILE A 151 -2.51 -18.30 -8.01
C ILE A 151 -1.93 -17.00 -8.57
N LEU A 152 -2.23 -15.87 -7.95
CA LEU A 152 -1.67 -14.56 -8.33
C LEU A 152 -0.52 -14.17 -7.42
N ILE A 153 0.63 -13.91 -8.02
CA ILE A 153 1.79 -13.32 -7.32
C ILE A 153 1.87 -11.84 -7.71
N TRP A 154 1.68 -10.96 -6.72
CA TRP A 154 1.60 -9.51 -6.92
C TRP A 154 2.54 -8.73 -5.99
N GLY A 155 3.78 -8.58 -6.40
CA GLY A 155 4.83 -7.87 -5.64
C GLY A 155 4.72 -6.33 -5.65
N GLY A 156 3.64 -5.76 -6.24
CA GLY A 156 3.48 -4.32 -6.46
C GLY A 156 4.24 -3.80 -7.69
N SER A 157 4.09 -2.50 -8.01
CA SER A 157 4.65 -1.90 -9.24
C SER A 157 6.17 -1.89 -9.34
N GLN A 158 6.87 -1.90 -8.22
CA GLN A 158 8.34 -1.98 -8.16
C GLN A 158 8.84 -3.42 -8.28
N GLY A 159 7.93 -4.39 -8.08
CA GLY A 159 8.25 -5.80 -7.99
C GLY A 159 9.05 -6.16 -6.73
N ALA A 160 9.07 -7.43 -6.40
CA ALA A 160 9.73 -7.97 -5.21
C ALA A 160 10.73 -9.05 -5.63
N GLN A 161 12.01 -8.70 -5.77
CA GLN A 161 13.02 -9.60 -6.33
C GLN A 161 13.07 -10.96 -5.61
N THR A 162 13.16 -10.96 -4.28
CA THR A 162 13.20 -12.19 -3.49
C THR A 162 11.92 -13.04 -3.66
N LEU A 163 10.75 -12.39 -3.74
CA LEU A 163 9.50 -13.09 -4.01
C LEU A 163 9.50 -13.69 -5.42
N ASN A 164 9.98 -12.93 -6.41
CA ASN A 164 10.08 -13.43 -7.78
C ASN A 164 11.01 -14.66 -7.86
N GLU A 165 12.15 -14.62 -7.18
CA GLU A 165 13.11 -15.73 -7.14
C GLU A 165 12.51 -16.97 -6.49
N ALA A 166 11.78 -16.81 -5.37
CA ALA A 166 11.09 -17.92 -4.73
C ALA A 166 10.04 -18.55 -5.65
N VAL A 167 9.25 -17.71 -6.36
CA VAL A 167 8.25 -18.19 -7.32
C VAL A 167 8.91 -18.97 -8.47
N TRP A 168 9.99 -18.45 -9.06
CA TRP A 168 10.68 -19.16 -10.13
C TRP A 168 11.34 -20.45 -9.66
N GLY A 169 11.87 -20.48 -8.43
CA GLY A 169 12.46 -21.68 -7.85
C GLY A 169 11.44 -22.77 -7.47
N SER A 170 10.19 -22.38 -7.23
CA SER A 170 9.10 -23.29 -6.86
C SER A 170 8.05 -23.44 -7.98
N LEU A 171 8.33 -22.99 -9.21
CA LEU A 171 7.31 -22.85 -10.26
C LEU A 171 6.61 -24.16 -10.58
N GLU A 172 7.36 -25.26 -10.75
CA GLU A 172 6.77 -26.59 -11.04
C GLU A 172 5.79 -27.02 -9.94
N GLN A 173 6.18 -26.83 -8.67
CA GLN A 173 5.35 -27.17 -7.52
C GLN A 173 4.09 -26.29 -7.45
N LEU A 174 4.18 -25.01 -7.82
CA LEU A 174 3.03 -24.11 -7.89
C LEU A 174 2.08 -24.50 -9.03
N LEU A 175 2.62 -24.93 -10.19
CA LEU A 175 1.86 -25.40 -11.32
C LEU A 175 1.12 -26.72 -11.04
N ASP A 176 1.59 -27.53 -10.10
CA ASP A 176 0.85 -28.70 -9.61
C ASP A 176 -0.42 -28.29 -8.86
N LEU A 177 -0.41 -27.13 -8.19
CA LEU A 177 -1.52 -26.61 -7.41
C LEU A 177 -2.55 -25.85 -8.26
N GLY A 178 -2.10 -25.11 -9.28
CA GLY A 178 -3.00 -24.26 -10.06
C GLY A 178 -2.33 -23.61 -11.28
N ASP A 179 -3.04 -22.68 -11.90
CA ASP A 179 -2.50 -21.81 -12.94
C ASP A 179 -1.90 -20.56 -12.28
N VAL A 180 -0.70 -20.15 -12.71
CA VAL A 180 0.07 -19.11 -12.02
C VAL A 180 0.11 -17.83 -12.84
N ILE A 181 -0.33 -16.73 -12.24
CA ILE A 181 -0.19 -15.37 -12.74
C ILE A 181 0.89 -14.67 -11.93
N HIS A 182 1.94 -14.16 -12.56
CA HIS A 182 3.06 -13.54 -11.89
C HIS A 182 3.33 -12.13 -12.40
N LEU A 183 3.00 -11.13 -11.58
CA LEU A 183 3.31 -9.73 -11.84
C LEU A 183 4.66 -9.38 -11.21
N THR A 184 5.70 -9.46 -12.02
CA THR A 184 7.11 -9.43 -11.57
C THR A 184 7.62 -8.06 -11.17
N GLY A 185 6.96 -6.99 -11.63
CA GLY A 185 7.45 -5.62 -11.54
C GLY A 185 8.29 -5.22 -12.75
N ARG A 186 8.42 -3.92 -12.97
CA ARG A 186 9.06 -3.36 -14.19
C ARG A 186 10.46 -3.90 -14.43
N GLY A 187 10.68 -4.43 -15.62
CA GLY A 187 11.99 -4.91 -16.09
C GLY A 187 12.49 -6.17 -15.39
N LYS A 188 11.61 -6.91 -14.68
CA LYS A 188 12.01 -8.08 -13.88
C LYS A 188 11.50 -9.42 -14.41
N GLN A 189 10.89 -9.45 -15.60
CA GLN A 189 10.50 -10.70 -16.23
C GLN A 189 11.69 -11.58 -16.57
N LYS A 190 11.55 -12.90 -16.39
CA LYS A 190 12.46 -13.91 -16.95
C LYS A 190 11.87 -14.48 -18.25
N LYS A 191 12.22 -13.90 -19.39
CA LYS A 191 11.68 -14.25 -20.71
C LYS A 191 11.95 -15.69 -21.15
N ASN A 192 12.95 -16.34 -20.55
CA ASN A 192 13.29 -17.74 -20.80
C ASN A 192 12.41 -18.74 -20.04
N ILE A 193 11.54 -18.28 -19.16
CA ILE A 193 10.59 -19.13 -18.44
C ILE A 193 9.22 -19.01 -19.12
N THR A 194 8.81 -20.05 -19.83
CA THR A 194 7.52 -20.12 -20.53
C THR A 194 6.84 -21.45 -20.21
N HIS A 195 5.56 -21.38 -19.89
CA HIS A 195 4.72 -22.57 -19.67
C HIS A 195 3.27 -22.21 -19.96
N ALA A 196 2.47 -23.15 -20.50
CA ALA A 196 1.08 -22.90 -20.90
C ALA A 196 0.17 -22.46 -19.73
N ARG A 197 0.50 -22.81 -18.50
CA ARG A 197 -0.22 -22.46 -17.27
C ARG A 197 0.53 -21.43 -16.40
N TYR A 198 1.49 -20.71 -16.99
CA TYR A 198 2.25 -19.64 -16.35
C TYR A 198 2.18 -18.37 -17.18
N PHE A 199 1.43 -17.40 -16.67
CA PHE A 199 1.35 -16.07 -17.25
C PHE A 199 2.22 -15.12 -16.45
N GLN A 200 3.27 -14.54 -17.05
CA GLN A 200 4.06 -13.52 -16.38
C GLN A 200 4.02 -12.21 -17.14
N GLN A 201 3.95 -11.11 -16.37
CA GLN A 201 3.96 -9.75 -16.90
C GLN A 201 4.66 -8.81 -15.92
N ASP A 202 5.28 -7.73 -16.44
CA ASP A 202 5.93 -6.75 -15.58
C ASP A 202 4.93 -6.05 -14.67
N VAL A 203 3.99 -5.33 -15.28
CA VAL A 203 2.95 -4.56 -14.59
C VAL A 203 1.71 -4.52 -15.47
N LEU A 204 0.56 -4.71 -14.87
CA LEU A 204 -0.75 -4.49 -15.49
C LEU A 204 -1.43 -3.28 -14.84
N TYR A 205 -2.09 -2.46 -15.64
CA TYR A 205 -2.84 -1.30 -15.17
C TYR A 205 -4.33 -1.43 -15.48
N LYS A 206 -4.70 -1.49 -16.74
CA LYS A 206 -6.09 -1.58 -17.18
C LYS A 206 -6.69 -2.96 -16.92
N GLU A 207 -5.89 -3.99 -17.09
CA GLU A 207 -6.28 -5.39 -16.96
C GLU A 207 -6.20 -5.89 -15.50
N LEU A 208 -5.51 -5.14 -14.62
CA LEU A 208 -5.31 -5.55 -13.23
C LEU A 208 -6.60 -5.87 -12.46
N PRO A 209 -7.70 -5.10 -12.61
CA PRO A 209 -8.97 -5.45 -11.97
C PRO A 209 -9.45 -6.86 -12.32
N ASN A 210 -9.36 -7.24 -13.59
CA ASN A 210 -9.76 -8.55 -14.06
C ASN A 210 -8.87 -9.68 -13.52
N ILE A 211 -7.58 -9.44 -13.44
CA ILE A 211 -6.62 -10.40 -12.85
C ILE A 211 -6.89 -10.60 -11.36
N LEU A 212 -7.17 -9.53 -10.62
CA LEU A 212 -7.50 -9.59 -9.21
C LEU A 212 -8.84 -10.32 -8.95
N ALA A 213 -9.85 -10.04 -9.77
CA ALA A 213 -11.13 -10.73 -9.69
C ALA A 213 -10.96 -12.24 -9.94
N PHE A 214 -10.20 -12.61 -10.98
CA PHE A 214 -9.97 -13.99 -11.41
C PHE A 214 -9.12 -14.83 -10.45
N ALA A 215 -8.31 -14.19 -9.58
CA ALA A 215 -7.45 -14.89 -8.63
C ALA A 215 -8.24 -15.59 -7.51
N ASP A 216 -7.87 -16.83 -7.20
CA ASP A 216 -8.36 -17.59 -6.04
C ASP A 216 -7.54 -17.31 -4.78
N VAL A 217 -6.23 -17.22 -4.93
CA VAL A 217 -5.30 -16.85 -3.86
C VAL A 217 -4.31 -15.81 -4.36
N ILE A 218 -4.01 -14.81 -3.53
CA ILE A 218 -3.11 -13.72 -3.88
C ILE A 218 -1.94 -13.71 -2.91
N VAL A 219 -0.71 -13.74 -3.44
CA VAL A 219 0.52 -13.55 -2.69
C VAL A 219 1.01 -12.12 -2.93
N SER A 220 1.18 -11.34 -1.86
CA SER A 220 1.54 -9.92 -1.98
C SER A 220 2.51 -9.46 -0.90
N ARG A 221 3.12 -8.28 -1.11
CA ARG A 221 3.81 -7.54 -0.05
C ARG A 221 2.79 -6.88 0.90
N ALA A 222 3.18 -6.66 2.15
CA ALA A 222 2.32 -6.10 3.19
C ALA A 222 2.31 -4.55 3.22
N GLY A 223 2.30 -3.91 2.07
CA GLY A 223 2.11 -2.46 1.98
C GLY A 223 0.67 -2.07 2.31
N ALA A 224 0.48 -1.03 3.12
CA ALA A 224 -0.84 -0.62 3.60
C ALA A 224 -1.88 -0.38 2.49
N GLY A 225 -1.47 0.22 1.36
CA GLY A 225 -2.34 0.40 0.20
C GLY A 225 -2.75 -0.91 -0.45
N SER A 226 -1.81 -1.87 -0.61
CA SER A 226 -2.13 -3.19 -1.17
C SER A 226 -3.06 -3.98 -0.24
N ILE A 227 -2.82 -3.93 1.06
CA ILE A 227 -3.69 -4.56 2.07
C ILE A 227 -5.11 -4.01 1.98
N ALA A 228 -5.28 -2.68 1.89
CA ALA A 228 -6.60 -2.07 1.78
C ALA A 228 -7.34 -2.52 0.50
N GLU A 229 -6.63 -2.61 -0.62
CA GLU A 229 -7.17 -3.11 -1.90
C GLU A 229 -7.55 -4.59 -1.81
N LEU A 230 -6.69 -5.43 -1.22
CA LEU A 230 -6.95 -6.87 -1.02
C LEU A 230 -8.11 -7.11 -0.05
N ALA A 231 -8.20 -6.31 1.02
CA ALA A 231 -9.33 -6.37 1.93
C ALA A 231 -10.66 -6.02 1.22
N ALA A 232 -10.66 -4.99 0.39
CA ALA A 232 -11.84 -4.61 -0.38
C ALA A 232 -12.26 -5.69 -1.39
N LEU A 233 -11.32 -6.46 -1.92
CA LEU A 233 -11.58 -7.58 -2.82
C LEU A 233 -12.06 -8.85 -2.08
N GLY A 234 -11.75 -9.01 -0.80
CA GLY A 234 -12.13 -10.18 -0.01
C GLY A 234 -11.50 -11.49 -0.51
N LYS A 235 -10.27 -11.43 -1.06
CA LYS A 235 -9.57 -12.60 -1.61
C LYS A 235 -8.66 -13.23 -0.55
N ALA A 236 -8.56 -14.56 -0.56
CA ALA A 236 -7.59 -15.27 0.26
C ALA A 236 -6.17 -14.76 -0.02
N THR A 237 -5.49 -14.32 1.01
CA THR A 237 -4.23 -13.57 0.86
C THR A 237 -3.11 -14.15 1.70
N VAL A 238 -1.95 -14.31 1.04
CA VAL A 238 -0.66 -14.56 1.67
C VAL A 238 0.15 -13.26 1.63
N LEU A 239 0.58 -12.78 2.78
CA LEU A 239 1.45 -11.60 2.88
C LEU A 239 2.90 -12.03 3.11
N VAL A 240 3.79 -11.41 2.34
CA VAL A 240 5.24 -11.55 2.49
C VAL A 240 5.81 -10.16 2.79
N PRO A 241 5.84 -9.74 4.06
CA PRO A 241 6.37 -8.43 4.43
C PRO A 241 7.87 -8.33 4.13
N LEU A 242 8.36 -7.11 3.92
CA LEU A 242 9.79 -6.85 3.88
C LEU A 242 10.41 -7.08 5.27
N PRO A 243 11.67 -7.55 5.36
CA PRO A 243 12.35 -7.73 6.64
C PRO A 243 12.36 -6.44 7.48
N VAL A 244 12.29 -6.56 8.80
CA VAL A 244 12.24 -5.42 9.74
C VAL A 244 13.38 -4.42 9.50
N LYS A 245 14.57 -4.91 9.18
CA LYS A 245 15.76 -4.09 8.86
C LYS A 245 15.55 -3.17 7.64
N VAL A 246 14.66 -3.57 6.72
CA VAL A 246 14.35 -2.81 5.49
C VAL A 246 13.15 -1.90 5.73
N GLN A 247 12.05 -2.46 6.26
CA GLN A 247 10.80 -1.70 6.45
C GLN A 247 9.93 -2.31 7.56
N LYS A 248 10.07 -1.78 8.77
CA LYS A 248 9.30 -2.25 9.95
C LYS A 248 7.79 -2.18 9.75
N HIS A 249 7.28 -1.15 9.06
CA HIS A 249 5.84 -0.95 8.87
C HIS A 249 5.13 -2.14 8.21
N GLN A 250 5.76 -2.80 7.22
CA GLN A 250 5.14 -3.95 6.57
C GLN A 250 4.98 -5.15 7.51
N GLN A 251 5.95 -5.39 8.40
CA GLN A 251 5.85 -6.46 9.40
C GLN A 251 4.66 -6.23 10.33
N GLU A 252 4.51 -5.02 10.84
CA GLU A 252 3.42 -4.68 11.76
C GLU A 252 2.05 -4.70 11.05
N ASN A 253 1.98 -4.24 9.79
CA ASN A 253 0.76 -4.34 9.00
C ASN A 253 0.32 -5.81 8.81
N ALA A 254 1.28 -6.70 8.51
CA ALA A 254 1.01 -8.12 8.33
C ALA A 254 0.63 -8.79 9.66
N HIS A 255 1.38 -8.53 10.71
CA HIS A 255 1.17 -9.13 12.03
C HIS A 255 -0.20 -8.82 12.62
N PHE A 256 -0.69 -7.59 12.44
CA PHE A 256 -2.05 -7.23 12.86
C PHE A 256 -3.12 -8.12 12.21
N LEU A 257 -3.01 -8.37 10.91
CA LEU A 257 -3.98 -9.20 10.17
C LEU A 257 -3.80 -10.71 10.43
N GLU A 258 -2.56 -11.13 10.73
CA GLU A 258 -2.24 -12.50 11.13
C GLU A 258 -2.90 -12.87 12.46
N ILE A 259 -2.80 -12.01 13.48
CA ILE A 259 -3.47 -12.20 14.77
C ILE A 259 -5.01 -12.31 14.59
N ALA A 260 -5.55 -11.56 13.64
CA ALA A 260 -6.97 -11.63 13.29
C ALA A 260 -7.34 -12.86 12.44
N ASN A 261 -6.37 -13.73 12.11
CA ASN A 261 -6.54 -14.85 11.19
C ASN A 261 -7.15 -14.44 9.83
N ALA A 262 -6.87 -13.21 9.38
CA ALA A 262 -7.39 -12.65 8.15
C ALA A 262 -6.46 -12.88 6.94
N VAL A 263 -5.22 -13.25 7.18
CA VAL A 263 -4.19 -13.54 6.18
C VAL A 263 -3.25 -14.64 6.67
N VAL A 264 -2.51 -15.25 5.75
CA VAL A 264 -1.32 -16.06 6.07
C VAL A 264 -0.09 -15.19 5.89
N VAL A 265 0.82 -15.18 6.86
CA VAL A 265 2.07 -14.41 6.78
C VAL A 265 3.25 -15.36 6.60
N LEU A 266 4.11 -15.06 5.64
CA LEU A 266 5.34 -15.84 5.41
C LEU A 266 6.55 -14.92 5.57
N ASP A 267 7.58 -15.45 6.22
CA ASP A 267 8.88 -14.79 6.31
C ASP A 267 9.59 -14.85 4.96
N GLN A 268 10.18 -13.72 4.55
CA GLN A 268 10.93 -13.64 3.29
C GLN A 268 12.13 -14.59 3.27
N ASP A 269 12.80 -14.83 4.40
CA ASP A 269 14.03 -15.60 4.46
C ASP A 269 13.78 -17.12 4.31
N SER A 270 12.56 -17.60 4.67
CA SER A 270 12.14 -18.99 4.49
C SER A 270 11.18 -19.21 3.31
N LEU A 271 10.99 -18.20 2.47
CA LEU A 271 9.93 -18.18 1.46
C LEU A 271 10.04 -19.33 0.44
N GLN A 272 11.26 -19.73 0.07
CA GLN A 272 11.48 -20.83 -0.88
C GLN A 272 10.87 -22.15 -0.39
N GLU A 273 10.85 -22.37 0.91
CA GLU A 273 10.37 -23.61 1.53
C GLU A 273 8.90 -23.51 1.93
N THR A 274 8.43 -22.30 2.29
CA THR A 274 7.11 -22.10 2.91
C THR A 274 6.01 -21.68 1.94
N LEU A 275 6.37 -21.09 0.78
CA LEU A 275 5.40 -20.53 -0.17
C LEU A 275 4.42 -21.59 -0.71
N THR A 276 4.95 -22.68 -1.27
CA THR A 276 4.11 -23.73 -1.88
C THR A 276 3.25 -24.47 -0.84
N PRO A 277 3.76 -24.86 0.34
CA PRO A 277 2.94 -25.44 1.39
C PRO A 277 1.80 -24.53 1.86
N ALA A 278 2.05 -23.23 2.05
CA ALA A 278 1.03 -22.28 2.47
C ALA A 278 -0.09 -22.15 1.42
N ILE A 279 0.25 -22.01 0.14
CA ILE A 279 -0.73 -21.94 -0.94
C ILE A 279 -1.52 -23.25 -1.03
N ARG A 280 -0.86 -24.40 -0.90
CA ARG A 280 -1.54 -25.71 -0.91
C ARG A 280 -2.58 -25.82 0.18
N GLU A 281 -2.27 -25.36 1.40
CA GLU A 281 -3.20 -25.42 2.52
C GLU A 281 -4.42 -24.52 2.30
N ILE A 282 -4.23 -23.32 1.75
CA ILE A 282 -5.33 -22.41 1.39
C ILE A 282 -6.22 -23.03 0.31
N LEU A 283 -5.63 -23.67 -0.70
CA LEU A 283 -6.35 -24.28 -1.83
C LEU A 283 -6.97 -25.64 -1.51
N ARG A 284 -6.67 -26.22 -0.36
CA ARG A 284 -7.17 -27.55 0.06
C ARG A 284 -8.68 -27.56 0.23
N SER A 285 -9.29 -26.44 0.60
CA SER A 285 -10.71 -26.30 0.85
C SER A 285 -11.23 -24.96 0.36
N ASP A 286 -12.29 -24.98 -0.43
CA ASP A 286 -12.98 -23.76 -0.86
C ASP A 286 -13.55 -22.99 0.33
N THR A 287 -14.03 -23.70 1.35
CA THR A 287 -14.54 -23.09 2.59
C THR A 287 -13.43 -22.30 3.30
N ASN A 288 -12.26 -22.91 3.53
CA ASN A 288 -11.13 -22.24 4.17
C ASN A 288 -10.68 -20.99 3.39
N ARG A 289 -10.65 -21.11 2.04
CA ARG A 289 -10.29 -20.00 1.15
C ARG A 289 -11.29 -18.84 1.28
N GLN A 290 -12.58 -19.14 1.26
CA GLN A 290 -13.65 -18.15 1.39
C GLN A 290 -13.66 -17.51 2.79
N GLU A 291 -13.46 -18.30 3.84
CA GLU A 291 -13.39 -17.76 5.21
C GLU A 291 -12.19 -16.82 5.40
N LEU A 292 -11.01 -17.18 4.86
CA LEU A 292 -9.83 -16.31 4.92
C LEU A 292 -10.10 -14.97 4.22
N GLY A 293 -10.67 -15.02 3.01
CA GLY A 293 -11.06 -13.82 2.26
C GLY A 293 -12.13 -12.99 2.98
N SER A 294 -13.14 -13.65 3.56
CA SER A 294 -14.21 -12.97 4.31
C SER A 294 -13.68 -12.29 5.56
N ARG A 295 -12.77 -12.92 6.31
CA ARG A 295 -12.10 -12.29 7.47
C ARG A 295 -11.28 -11.07 7.04
N LEU A 296 -10.54 -11.15 5.95
CA LEU A 296 -9.81 -10.00 5.42
C LEU A 296 -10.77 -8.88 4.99
N HIS A 297 -11.90 -9.23 4.39
CA HIS A 297 -12.92 -8.25 3.96
C HIS A 297 -13.51 -7.42 5.12
N THR A 298 -13.52 -7.94 6.34
CA THR A 298 -14.00 -7.15 7.52
C THR A 298 -13.16 -5.90 7.79
N PHE A 299 -11.93 -5.83 7.27
CA PHE A 299 -11.05 -4.67 7.36
C PHE A 299 -11.19 -3.69 6.18
N ALA A 300 -12.10 -3.96 5.24
CA ALA A 300 -12.31 -3.10 4.09
C ALA A 300 -13.01 -1.79 4.47
N VAL A 301 -12.50 -0.67 3.93
CA VAL A 301 -13.13 0.65 4.03
C VAL A 301 -13.19 1.25 2.62
N PRO A 302 -14.14 0.82 1.78
CA PRO A 302 -14.18 1.22 0.36
C PRO A 302 -14.42 2.72 0.13
N ASP A 303 -15.05 3.38 1.10
CA ASP A 303 -15.38 4.81 1.11
C ASP A 303 -14.30 5.69 1.77
N ALA A 304 -13.12 5.14 2.07
CA ALA A 304 -12.03 5.86 2.74
C ALA A 304 -11.67 7.21 2.07
N ALA A 305 -11.62 7.24 0.74
CA ALA A 305 -11.33 8.47 -0.01
C ALA A 305 -12.41 9.54 0.21
N GLU A 306 -13.68 9.16 0.27
CA GLU A 306 -14.82 10.05 0.50
C GLU A 306 -14.81 10.59 1.95
N ARG A 307 -14.55 9.73 2.94
CA ARG A 307 -14.39 10.14 4.34
C ARG A 307 -13.29 11.20 4.49
N ILE A 308 -12.12 10.97 3.91
CA ILE A 308 -11.02 11.93 3.94
C ILE A 308 -11.40 13.22 3.21
N ALA A 309 -12.03 13.14 2.05
CA ALA A 309 -12.46 14.31 1.29
C ALA A 309 -13.46 15.18 2.08
N ASN A 310 -14.41 14.57 2.79
CA ASN A 310 -15.36 15.28 3.63
C ASN A 310 -14.65 16.04 4.77
N ILE A 311 -13.71 15.40 5.47
CA ILE A 311 -12.90 16.05 6.51
C ILE A 311 -12.14 17.25 5.94
N LEU A 312 -11.54 17.11 4.74
CA LEU A 312 -10.83 18.18 4.07
C LEU A 312 -11.76 19.35 3.73
N LEU A 313 -12.93 19.07 3.16
CA LEU A 313 -13.90 20.09 2.77
C LEU A 313 -14.49 20.83 3.98
N GLU A 314 -14.81 20.13 5.04
CA GLU A 314 -15.30 20.73 6.30
C GLU A 314 -14.23 21.62 6.93
N THR A 315 -12.97 21.16 6.94
CA THR A 315 -11.83 21.94 7.47
C THR A 315 -11.54 23.18 6.63
N ALA A 316 -11.70 23.10 5.31
CA ALA A 316 -11.46 24.21 4.40
C ALA A 316 -12.54 25.32 4.48
N ARG A 317 -13.75 25.00 4.95
CA ARG A 317 -14.87 25.95 5.12
C ARG A 317 -14.83 26.73 6.44
N ARG A 318 -14.11 26.22 7.45
CA ARG A 318 -13.86 26.88 8.74
C ARG A 318 -12.66 27.82 8.69
#